data_2abdb2ffe65f0b0ca0c88b6e7c27b11a
#
_entry.id   2abdb2ffe65f0b0ca0c88b6e7c27b11a
#
_cell.length_a   1.000
_cell.length_b   1.000
_cell.length_c   1.000
_cell.angle_alpha   90.00
_cell.angle_beta   90.00
_cell.angle_gamma   90.00
#
_symmetry.space_group_name_H-M   'P 1'
#
loop_
_entity.id
_entity.type
_entity.pdbx_description
1 polymer ?
#
loop_
_entity_poly.entity_id
_entity_poly.type
_entity_poly.pdbx_seq_one_letter_code
_entity_poly.pdbx_strand_id
1 'polypeptide(L)'
;GQKLWGANPIIIQSGTEVYSWPAVVKSDNGQTILIHTVPNGIYQSRIRAHKLDVNGQLLWGTNGVMIQNNGQMASYQVPEVEPDGNNGALISWYDGRAGNNLSSSFVQHISSTGSLYFPADGSEGSLAAQRNKFYPQVAFNLATQETYLFWMETEPDQNQNGIFGQKFSPSGDRLWGNSGKVFIPLSAPN
;
A
#
# COMPACT_ATOMS: atom_id res chain seq x y z
N GLY A 1 19.22 5.35 -23.81
CA GLY A 1 18.95 6.55 -23.03
C GLY A 1 20.18 7.07 -22.29
N GLN A 2 20.31 8.36 -22.14
CA GLN A 2 21.39 8.99 -21.38
C GLN A 2 21.05 8.94 -19.87
N LYS A 3 22.06 8.62 -19.03
CA LYS A 3 21.91 8.69 -17.57
C LYS A 3 21.90 10.15 -17.13
N LEU A 4 20.79 10.61 -16.53
CA LEU A 4 20.62 12.01 -16.12
C LEU A 4 21.18 12.30 -14.71
N TRP A 5 21.32 11.28 -13.86
CA TRP A 5 21.84 11.42 -12.50
C TRP A 5 23.34 11.11 -12.38
N GLY A 6 24.08 11.20 -13.50
CA GLY A 6 25.52 10.97 -13.54
C GLY A 6 25.90 9.51 -13.81
N ALA A 7 27.19 9.21 -13.69
CA ALA A 7 27.75 7.90 -13.97
C ALA A 7 27.37 6.85 -12.91
N ASN A 8 27.29 7.27 -11.66
CA ASN A 8 26.97 6.42 -10.52
C ASN A 8 25.50 6.55 -10.12
N PRO A 9 24.87 5.47 -9.62
CA PRO A 9 23.51 5.55 -9.08
C PRO A 9 23.46 6.41 -7.83
N ILE A 10 22.30 7.06 -7.60
CA ILE A 10 22.02 7.77 -6.36
C ILE A 10 21.65 6.76 -5.29
N ILE A 11 22.27 6.86 -4.12
CA ILE A 11 21.96 6.05 -2.96
C ILE A 11 20.83 6.74 -2.20
N ILE A 12 19.64 6.16 -2.23
CA ILE A 12 18.44 6.66 -1.52
C ILE A 12 18.56 6.41 -0.03
N GLN A 13 19.03 5.23 0.33
CA GLN A 13 19.23 4.81 1.71
C GLN A 13 20.44 3.89 1.80
N SER A 14 21.23 4.04 2.84
CA SER A 14 22.39 3.18 3.10
C SER A 14 22.29 2.56 4.49
N GLY A 15 22.85 1.38 4.66
CA GLY A 15 22.86 0.66 5.94
C GLY A 15 23.00 -0.85 5.73
N THR A 16 22.82 -1.60 6.81
CA THR A 16 22.85 -3.07 6.83
C THR A 16 21.48 -3.70 6.53
N GLU A 17 20.42 -2.87 6.43
CA GLU A 17 19.08 -3.37 6.13
C GLU A 17 18.95 -3.72 4.65
N VAL A 18 18.24 -4.79 4.36
CA VAL A 18 17.92 -5.22 2.99
C VAL A 18 16.61 -4.55 2.57
N TYR A 19 16.68 -3.63 1.62
CA TYR A 19 15.51 -2.96 1.06
C TYR A 19 15.05 -3.73 -0.18
N SER A 20 13.73 -3.94 -0.30
CA SER A 20 13.16 -4.76 -1.36
C SER A 20 11.91 -4.12 -1.96
N TRP A 21 11.49 -4.67 -3.08
CA TRP A 21 10.22 -4.40 -3.75
C TRP A 21 9.97 -2.91 -4.03
N PRO A 22 10.85 -2.26 -4.82
CA PRO A 22 10.64 -0.87 -5.18
C PRO A 22 9.46 -0.75 -6.16
N ALA A 23 8.58 0.21 -5.88
CA ALA A 23 7.53 0.66 -6.78
C ALA A 23 7.58 2.18 -6.89
N VAL A 24 7.19 2.73 -8.03
CA VAL A 24 7.28 4.17 -8.27
C VAL A 24 6.00 4.70 -8.90
N VAL A 25 5.63 5.92 -8.49
CA VAL A 25 4.61 6.70 -9.18
C VAL A 25 5.13 8.10 -9.50
N LYS A 26 4.65 8.63 -10.62
CA LYS A 26 4.94 10.01 -11.02
C LYS A 26 4.27 10.99 -10.04
N SER A 27 4.98 12.05 -9.68
CA SER A 27 4.47 13.18 -8.91
C SER A 27 4.60 14.50 -9.69
N ASP A 28 4.42 15.65 -9.03
CA ASP A 28 4.49 16.99 -9.60
C ASP A 28 5.89 17.35 -10.13
N ASN A 29 5.94 18.26 -11.09
CA ASN A 29 7.19 18.85 -11.59
C ASN A 29 8.28 17.85 -12.01
N GLY A 30 7.90 16.68 -12.53
CA GLY A 30 8.84 15.61 -12.89
C GLY A 30 9.42 14.85 -11.70
N GLN A 31 8.90 15.07 -10.51
CA GLN A 31 9.26 14.36 -9.28
C GLN A 31 8.66 12.94 -9.27
N THR A 32 9.15 12.12 -8.36
CA THR A 32 8.76 10.71 -8.25
C THR A 32 8.58 10.34 -6.79
N ILE A 33 7.51 9.61 -6.47
CA ILE A 33 7.36 8.94 -5.19
C ILE A 33 7.84 7.49 -5.36
N LEU A 34 8.85 7.12 -4.58
CA LEU A 34 9.39 5.76 -4.48
C LEU A 34 8.83 5.12 -3.21
N ILE A 35 8.21 3.97 -3.36
CA ILE A 35 7.76 3.11 -2.27
C ILE A 35 8.66 1.87 -2.26
N HIS A 36 9.04 1.41 -1.08
CA HIS A 36 9.81 0.18 -0.93
C HIS A 36 9.52 -0.48 0.42
N THR A 37 9.88 -1.74 0.55
CA THR A 37 9.80 -2.45 1.81
C THR A 37 11.10 -2.35 2.61
N VAL A 38 10.96 -2.37 3.93
CA VAL A 38 12.04 -2.35 4.92
C VAL A 38 11.86 -3.54 5.85
N PRO A 39 12.91 -4.30 6.17
CA PRO A 39 12.79 -5.44 7.06
C PRO A 39 12.22 -5.09 8.43
N ASN A 40 11.42 -5.99 8.95
CA ASN A 40 10.87 -5.96 10.30
C ASN A 40 11.00 -7.35 10.95
N GLY A 41 12.21 -7.73 11.31
CA GLY A 41 12.53 -9.09 11.70
C GLY A 41 12.88 -9.99 10.51
N ILE A 42 12.80 -11.31 10.69
CA ILE A 42 13.34 -12.29 9.72
C ILE A 42 12.43 -12.46 8.50
N TYR A 43 11.11 -12.45 8.71
CA TYR A 43 10.13 -12.79 7.68
C TYR A 43 9.08 -11.71 7.43
N GLN A 44 9.25 -10.53 8.01
CA GLN A 44 8.28 -9.45 7.94
C GLN A 44 8.91 -8.18 7.37
N SER A 45 8.07 -7.34 6.81
CA SER A 45 8.45 -6.04 6.24
C SER A 45 7.49 -4.94 6.68
N ARG A 46 8.02 -3.73 6.70
CA ARG A 46 7.30 -2.46 6.77
C ARG A 46 7.29 -1.82 5.39
N ILE A 47 6.49 -0.79 5.20
CA ILE A 47 6.43 -0.02 3.96
C ILE A 47 6.88 1.40 4.23
N ARG A 48 7.81 1.89 3.41
CA ARG A 48 8.34 3.25 3.46
C ARG A 48 8.24 3.93 2.11
N ALA A 49 8.08 5.23 2.11
CA ALA A 49 8.05 6.05 0.90
C ALA A 49 9.08 7.18 0.97
N HIS A 50 9.65 7.53 -0.18
CA HIS A 50 10.48 8.71 -0.39
C HIS A 50 9.95 9.50 -1.59
N LYS A 51 10.11 10.81 -1.57
CA LYS A 51 9.90 11.64 -2.76
C LYS A 51 11.23 12.18 -3.24
N LEU A 52 11.47 12.06 -4.54
CA LEU A 52 12.67 12.51 -5.21
C LEU A 52 12.34 13.62 -6.21
N ASP A 53 13.19 14.63 -6.28
CA ASP A 53 13.16 15.60 -7.34
C ASP A 53 13.80 15.06 -8.64
N VAL A 54 13.81 15.88 -9.70
CA VAL A 54 14.39 15.52 -11.00
C VAL A 54 15.90 15.24 -10.95
N ASN A 55 16.60 15.70 -9.90
CA ASN A 55 18.01 15.48 -9.67
C ASN A 55 18.28 14.30 -8.72
N GLY A 56 17.23 13.64 -8.23
CA GLY A 56 17.33 12.55 -7.26
C GLY A 56 17.50 12.97 -5.80
N GLN A 57 17.26 14.25 -5.47
CA GLN A 57 17.32 14.74 -4.09
C GLN A 57 16.07 14.31 -3.33
N LEU A 58 16.26 13.86 -2.08
CA LEU A 58 15.18 13.43 -1.20
C LEU A 58 14.42 14.64 -0.65
N LEU A 59 13.14 14.76 -1.03
CA LEU A 59 12.30 15.91 -0.64
C LEU A 59 11.62 15.72 0.72
N TRP A 60 11.43 14.47 1.16
CA TRP A 60 10.84 14.14 2.47
C TRP A 60 11.89 13.78 3.55
N GLY A 61 13.14 14.24 3.34
CA GLY A 61 14.27 13.94 4.21
C GLY A 61 14.83 12.53 4.01
N THR A 62 15.93 12.24 4.68
CA THR A 62 16.70 10.99 4.52
C THR A 62 15.93 9.76 4.96
N ASN A 63 15.03 9.88 5.94
CA ASN A 63 14.25 8.77 6.45
C ASN A 63 12.95 8.53 5.68
N GLY A 64 12.53 9.48 4.83
CA GLY A 64 11.25 9.40 4.14
C GLY A 64 10.04 9.34 5.08
N VAL A 65 8.95 8.76 4.61
CA VAL A 65 7.68 8.61 5.36
C VAL A 65 7.38 7.13 5.56
N MET A 66 7.08 6.73 6.79
CA MET A 66 6.64 5.38 7.09
C MET A 66 5.15 5.25 6.77
N ILE A 67 4.83 4.40 5.81
CA ILE A 67 3.46 4.11 5.36
C ILE A 67 2.79 3.08 6.28
N GLN A 68 3.56 2.05 6.65
CA GLN A 68 3.13 0.96 7.51
C GLN A 68 4.30 0.55 8.39
N ASN A 69 4.11 0.60 9.72
CA ASN A 69 5.14 0.36 10.72
C ASN A 69 4.86 -0.84 11.63
N ASN A 70 3.59 -1.13 11.93
CA ASN A 70 3.17 -2.16 12.89
C ASN A 70 2.56 -3.41 12.23
N GLY A 71 2.57 -3.49 10.90
CA GLY A 71 2.02 -4.64 10.20
C GLY A 71 2.97 -5.83 10.19
N GLN A 72 2.39 -6.95 9.82
CA GLN A 72 3.09 -8.22 9.64
C GLN A 72 3.02 -8.62 8.17
N MET A 73 3.38 -7.70 7.26
CA MET A 73 3.49 -8.00 5.85
C MET A 73 4.65 -8.96 5.65
N ALA A 74 4.41 -10.08 4.96
CA ALA A 74 5.48 -11.04 4.71
C ALA A 74 6.55 -10.43 3.77
N SER A 75 7.81 -10.77 3.99
CA SER A 75 8.96 -10.17 3.28
C SER A 75 8.97 -10.40 1.77
N TYR A 76 8.20 -11.36 1.27
CA TYR A 76 8.03 -11.66 -0.16
C TYR A 76 6.85 -10.92 -0.81
N GLN A 77 6.03 -10.21 -0.03
CA GLN A 77 4.88 -9.47 -0.57
C GLN A 77 5.34 -8.14 -1.16
N VAL A 78 4.70 -7.77 -2.26
CA VAL A 78 4.90 -6.51 -2.95
C VAL A 78 3.68 -5.63 -2.69
N PRO A 79 3.82 -4.42 -2.14
CA PRO A 79 2.71 -3.48 -2.06
C PRO A 79 2.33 -3.00 -3.46
N GLU A 80 1.03 -2.87 -3.73
CA GLU A 80 0.50 -2.24 -4.93
C GLU A 80 0.49 -0.72 -4.75
N VAL A 81 0.80 0.02 -5.80
CA VAL A 81 0.93 1.47 -5.74
C VAL A 81 0.30 2.11 -6.96
N GLU A 82 -0.62 3.05 -6.72
CA GLU A 82 -1.32 3.80 -7.76
C GLU A 82 -1.21 5.31 -7.53
N PRO A 83 -1.11 6.13 -8.57
CA PRO A 83 -1.17 7.58 -8.42
C PRO A 83 -2.59 8.03 -8.03
N ASP A 84 -2.68 9.04 -7.16
CA ASP A 84 -3.95 9.63 -6.75
C ASP A 84 -4.51 10.67 -7.75
N GLY A 85 -3.78 10.97 -8.82
CA GLY A 85 -4.11 12.02 -9.78
C GLY A 85 -3.89 13.45 -9.26
N ASN A 86 -3.42 13.62 -8.03
CA ASN A 86 -3.10 14.89 -7.38
C ASN A 86 -1.64 14.92 -6.86
N ASN A 87 -0.75 14.21 -7.56
CA ASN A 87 0.69 14.13 -7.29
C ASN A 87 1.07 13.39 -5.99
N GLY A 88 0.13 12.74 -5.34
CA GLY A 88 0.30 11.79 -4.25
C GLY A 88 0.20 10.34 -4.74
N ALA A 89 0.05 9.40 -3.81
CA ALA A 89 -0.04 7.97 -4.09
C ALA A 89 -0.98 7.24 -3.14
N LEU A 90 -1.59 6.19 -3.66
CA LEU A 90 -2.31 5.18 -2.90
C LEU A 90 -1.42 3.94 -2.81
N ILE A 91 -1.31 3.37 -1.65
CA ILE A 91 -0.54 2.17 -1.40
C ILE A 91 -1.46 1.13 -0.76
N SER A 92 -1.58 -0.05 -1.36
CA SER A 92 -2.34 -1.15 -0.79
C SER A 92 -1.48 -2.39 -0.57
N TRP A 93 -1.79 -3.13 0.46
CA TRP A 93 -1.09 -4.36 0.85
C TRP A 93 -2.01 -5.25 1.68
N TYR A 94 -1.57 -6.45 1.97
CA TYR A 94 -2.21 -7.29 2.98
C TYR A 94 -1.20 -7.77 4.00
N ASP A 95 -1.64 -7.94 5.24
CA ASP A 95 -0.79 -8.44 6.32
C ASP A 95 -1.58 -9.19 7.39
N GLY A 96 -0.87 -9.90 8.25
CA GLY A 96 -1.41 -10.75 9.31
C GLY A 96 -1.41 -10.09 10.69
N ARG A 97 -1.44 -8.75 10.80
CA ARG A 97 -1.35 -8.04 12.09
C ARG A 97 -2.44 -8.38 13.10
N ALA A 98 -3.55 -8.94 12.66
CA ALA A 98 -4.62 -9.41 13.55
C ALA A 98 -4.21 -10.62 14.41
N GLY A 99 -3.10 -11.30 14.09
CA GLY A 99 -2.49 -12.35 14.93
C GLY A 99 -3.23 -13.67 15.00
N ASN A 100 -4.22 -13.91 14.14
CA ASN A 100 -5.07 -15.11 14.12
C ASN A 100 -4.78 -16.05 12.93
N ASN A 101 -3.58 -15.93 12.34
CA ASN A 101 -3.15 -16.60 11.10
C ASN A 101 -3.98 -16.25 9.86
N LEU A 102 -4.73 -15.16 9.92
CA LEU A 102 -5.49 -14.63 8.79
C LEU A 102 -4.87 -13.30 8.33
N SER A 103 -4.98 -13.05 7.05
CA SER A 103 -4.53 -11.79 6.44
C SER A 103 -5.70 -10.84 6.19
N SER A 104 -5.47 -9.55 6.37
CA SER A 104 -6.39 -8.48 6.01
C SER A 104 -5.77 -7.54 5.00
N SER A 105 -6.57 -6.98 4.10
CA SER A 105 -6.17 -5.98 3.12
C SER A 105 -6.29 -4.58 3.69
N PHE A 106 -5.29 -3.76 3.43
CA PHE A 106 -5.14 -2.38 3.90
C PHE A 106 -4.84 -1.43 2.75
N VAL A 107 -5.13 -0.17 2.98
CA VAL A 107 -4.76 0.93 2.08
C VAL A 107 -4.32 2.15 2.87
N GLN A 108 -3.34 2.87 2.34
CA GLN A 108 -2.91 4.20 2.81
C GLN A 108 -2.89 5.16 1.65
N HIS A 109 -3.19 6.44 1.91
CA HIS A 109 -3.10 7.52 0.96
C HIS A 109 -2.08 8.54 1.47
N ILE A 110 -1.05 8.83 0.66
CA ILE A 110 -0.02 9.83 0.94
C ILE A 110 -0.11 10.98 -0.06
N SER A 111 -0.07 12.20 0.46
CA SER A 111 -0.07 13.42 -0.37
C SER A 111 1.27 13.67 -1.05
N SER A 112 1.30 14.61 -1.99
CA SER A 112 2.54 15.12 -2.60
C SER A 112 3.52 15.75 -1.61
N THR A 113 3.07 16.14 -0.41
CA THR A 113 3.89 16.72 0.66
C THR A 113 4.37 15.70 1.69
N GLY A 114 3.95 14.43 1.58
CA GLY A 114 4.31 13.36 2.52
C GLY A 114 3.35 13.20 3.70
N SER A 115 2.23 13.92 3.71
CA SER A 115 1.20 13.75 4.74
C SER A 115 0.34 12.53 4.46
N LEU A 116 0.07 11.74 5.48
CA LEU A 116 -0.85 10.60 5.40
C LEU A 116 -2.29 11.11 5.62
N TYR A 117 -3.21 10.69 4.75
CA TYR A 117 -4.63 11.04 4.85
C TYR A 117 -5.41 10.07 5.73
N PHE A 118 -5.01 8.80 5.72
CA PHE A 118 -5.66 7.75 6.50
C PHE A 118 -4.97 7.55 7.86
N PRO A 119 -5.60 6.85 8.80
CA PRO A 119 -4.97 6.55 10.09
C PRO A 119 -3.59 5.91 9.94
N ALA A 120 -2.78 6.00 10.97
CA ALA A 120 -1.47 5.32 11.01
C ALA A 120 -1.63 3.84 10.67
N ASP A 121 -0.66 3.32 9.91
CA ASP A 121 -0.68 1.94 9.40
C ASP A 121 -1.83 1.60 8.44
N GLY A 122 -2.54 2.60 7.92
CA GLY A 122 -3.58 2.46 6.90
C GLY A 122 -4.95 2.04 7.42
N SER A 123 -5.94 2.12 6.54
CA SER A 123 -7.31 1.67 6.78
C SER A 123 -7.52 0.24 6.30
N GLU A 124 -8.10 -0.60 7.15
CA GLU A 124 -8.46 -1.98 6.81
C GLU A 124 -9.71 -2.04 5.94
N GLY A 125 -9.68 -2.87 4.90
CA GLY A 125 -10.79 -3.02 3.95
C GLY A 125 -12.07 -3.58 4.58
N SER A 126 -11.92 -4.57 5.45
CA SER A 126 -13.07 -5.23 6.06
C SER A 126 -12.76 -5.75 7.45
N LEU A 127 -13.67 -5.54 8.39
CA LEU A 127 -13.63 -6.10 9.75
C LEU A 127 -14.33 -7.48 9.85
N ALA A 128 -14.76 -8.07 8.72
CA ALA A 128 -15.31 -9.41 8.73
C ALA A 128 -14.29 -10.42 9.28
N ALA A 129 -14.68 -11.11 10.35
CA ALA A 129 -13.84 -12.12 10.98
C ALA A 129 -13.82 -13.44 10.16
N GLN A 130 -12.88 -14.33 10.47
CA GLN A 130 -12.79 -15.67 9.91
C GLN A 130 -12.61 -15.70 8.37
N ARG A 131 -11.92 -14.69 7.80
CA ARG A 131 -11.68 -14.57 6.36
C ARG A 131 -10.26 -14.09 6.09
N ASN A 132 -9.63 -14.64 5.06
CA ASN A 132 -8.43 -14.07 4.47
C ASN A 132 -8.81 -13.04 3.39
N LYS A 133 -8.06 -11.96 3.30
CA LYS A 133 -8.26 -10.88 2.33
C LYS A 133 -6.91 -10.59 1.68
N PHE A 134 -6.74 -11.08 0.45
CA PHE A 134 -5.47 -11.07 -0.28
C PHE A 134 -5.52 -10.20 -1.53
N TYR A 135 -4.35 -9.85 -2.05
CA TYR A 135 -4.15 -9.23 -3.35
C TYR A 135 -4.99 -7.96 -3.55
N PRO A 136 -4.91 -6.98 -2.64
CA PRO A 136 -5.69 -5.76 -2.78
C PRO A 136 -5.28 -4.98 -4.02
N GLN A 137 -6.27 -4.39 -4.68
CA GLN A 137 -6.12 -3.43 -5.76
C GLN A 137 -6.83 -2.15 -5.37
N VAL A 138 -6.25 -1.01 -5.70
CA VAL A 138 -6.75 0.29 -5.28
C VAL A 138 -7.02 1.20 -6.47
N ALA A 139 -8.05 2.04 -6.34
CA ALA A 139 -8.34 3.12 -7.27
C ALA A 139 -8.81 4.37 -6.52
N PHE A 140 -8.62 5.53 -7.13
CA PHE A 140 -8.99 6.81 -6.54
C PHE A 140 -9.93 7.60 -7.43
N ASN A 141 -10.96 8.19 -6.84
CA ASN A 141 -11.82 9.15 -7.50
C ASN A 141 -11.40 10.57 -7.10
N LEU A 142 -10.70 11.25 -7.97
CA LEU A 142 -10.19 12.60 -7.71
C LEU A 142 -11.32 13.63 -7.47
N ALA A 143 -12.47 13.46 -8.11
CA ALA A 143 -13.60 14.40 -7.97
C ALA A 143 -14.27 14.31 -6.59
N THR A 144 -14.38 13.12 -6.03
CA THR A 144 -14.99 12.89 -4.70
C THR A 144 -13.96 12.68 -3.60
N GLN A 145 -12.67 12.56 -3.94
CA GLN A 145 -11.56 12.24 -3.03
C GLN A 145 -11.77 10.91 -2.30
N GLU A 146 -12.53 10.01 -2.89
CA GLU A 146 -12.83 8.69 -2.33
C GLU A 146 -11.87 7.64 -2.87
N THR A 147 -11.46 6.72 -2.00
CA THR A 147 -10.62 5.57 -2.34
C THR A 147 -11.45 4.30 -2.43
N TYR A 148 -11.20 3.49 -3.44
CA TYR A 148 -11.80 2.18 -3.63
C TYR A 148 -10.73 1.12 -3.48
N LEU A 149 -10.98 0.14 -2.62
CA LEU A 149 -10.11 -1.02 -2.40
C LEU A 149 -10.89 -2.29 -2.71
N PHE A 150 -10.33 -3.14 -3.57
CA PHE A 150 -10.89 -4.44 -3.89
C PHE A 150 -9.88 -5.52 -3.50
N TRP A 151 -10.37 -6.68 -3.08
CA TRP A 151 -9.52 -7.80 -2.69
C TRP A 151 -10.18 -9.14 -3.03
N MET A 152 -9.38 -10.17 -3.12
CA MET A 152 -9.84 -11.54 -3.09
C MET A 152 -10.08 -11.93 -1.64
N GLU A 153 -11.30 -12.34 -1.33
CA GLU A 153 -11.65 -12.90 -0.02
C GLU A 153 -11.78 -14.41 -0.10
N THR A 154 -11.30 -15.11 0.93
CA THR A 154 -11.36 -16.56 0.99
C THR A 154 -11.59 -17.04 2.42
N GLU A 155 -12.16 -18.22 2.56
CA GLU A 155 -12.25 -18.91 3.84
C GLU A 155 -10.86 -19.31 4.36
N PRO A 156 -10.72 -19.63 5.65
CA PRO A 156 -9.41 -20.00 6.21
C PRO A 156 -8.74 -21.19 5.51
N ASP A 157 -9.53 -22.14 5.02
CA ASP A 157 -9.07 -23.31 4.26
C ASP A 157 -8.80 -23.02 2.77
N GLN A 158 -9.14 -21.81 2.31
CA GLN A 158 -8.94 -21.31 0.95
C GLN A 158 -9.62 -22.13 -0.16
N ASN A 159 -10.67 -22.87 0.17
CA ASN A 159 -11.42 -23.70 -0.78
C ASN A 159 -12.46 -22.90 -1.59
N GLN A 160 -12.82 -21.70 -1.14
CA GLN A 160 -13.74 -20.80 -1.82
C GLN A 160 -13.14 -19.42 -1.93
N ASN A 161 -13.30 -18.80 -3.09
CA ASN A 161 -12.81 -17.45 -3.37
C ASN A 161 -13.95 -16.56 -3.86
N GLY A 162 -13.87 -15.28 -3.53
CA GLY A 162 -14.77 -14.24 -3.99
C GLY A 162 -14.08 -12.90 -4.14
N ILE A 163 -14.75 -11.92 -4.74
CA ILE A 163 -14.25 -10.55 -4.86
C ILE A 163 -15.12 -9.63 -4.01
N PHE A 164 -14.45 -8.92 -3.16
CA PHE A 164 -15.03 -7.96 -2.21
C PHE A 164 -14.38 -6.61 -2.38
N GLY A 165 -15.02 -5.58 -1.87
CA GLY A 165 -14.47 -4.23 -1.94
C GLY A 165 -14.99 -3.32 -0.85
N GLN A 166 -14.26 -2.24 -0.65
CA GLN A 166 -14.60 -1.15 0.26
C GLN A 166 -14.40 0.19 -0.44
N LYS A 167 -15.19 1.15 -0.06
CA LYS A 167 -15.04 2.56 -0.39
C LYS A 167 -14.69 3.34 0.88
N PHE A 168 -13.71 4.22 0.78
CA PHE A 168 -13.27 5.04 1.90
C PHE A 168 -13.52 6.51 1.63
N SER A 169 -13.83 7.26 2.70
CA SER A 169 -13.83 8.70 2.72
C SER A 169 -12.42 9.26 2.52
N PRO A 170 -12.27 10.59 2.29
CA PRO A 170 -10.94 11.22 2.25
C PRO A 170 -10.08 11.02 3.51
N SER A 171 -10.70 10.73 4.66
CA SER A 171 -10.03 10.44 5.95
C SER A 171 -9.81 8.96 6.22
N GLY A 172 -10.23 8.07 5.33
CA GLY A 172 -10.06 6.63 5.47
C GLY A 172 -11.18 5.91 6.23
N ASP A 173 -12.35 6.55 6.42
CA ASP A 173 -13.52 5.91 7.01
C ASP A 173 -14.22 5.01 5.99
N ARG A 174 -14.70 3.84 6.42
CA ARG A 174 -15.42 2.89 5.56
C ARG A 174 -16.81 3.40 5.21
N LEU A 175 -17.12 3.52 3.92
CA LEU A 175 -18.40 4.02 3.43
C LEU A 175 -19.36 2.89 3.00
N TRP A 176 -18.88 1.66 2.83
CA TRP A 176 -19.71 0.49 2.52
C TRP A 176 -19.93 -0.45 3.73
N GLY A 177 -19.87 0.14 4.94
CA GLY A 177 -20.01 -0.59 6.19
C GLY A 177 -18.77 -1.38 6.60
N ASN A 178 -18.84 -2.07 7.72
CA ASN A 178 -17.68 -2.71 8.33
C ASN A 178 -17.14 -3.90 7.51
N SER A 179 -17.99 -4.58 6.77
CA SER A 179 -17.60 -5.77 5.98
C SER A 179 -17.34 -5.47 4.51
N GLY A 180 -17.58 -4.23 4.05
CA GLY A 180 -17.54 -3.89 2.64
C GLY A 180 -18.71 -4.45 1.83
N LYS A 181 -18.55 -4.55 0.51
CA LYS A 181 -19.53 -5.11 -0.43
C LYS A 181 -19.00 -6.35 -1.13
N VAL A 182 -19.91 -7.28 -1.41
CA VAL A 182 -19.67 -8.47 -2.22
C VAL A 182 -19.91 -8.11 -3.69
N PHE A 183 -18.93 -8.38 -4.55
CA PHE A 183 -19.03 -8.26 -6.00
C PHE A 183 -19.11 -9.63 -6.68
N ILE A 184 -18.32 -10.58 -6.21
CA ILE A 184 -18.39 -11.98 -6.59
C ILE A 184 -18.47 -12.77 -5.28
N PRO A 185 -19.57 -13.50 -5.01
CA PRO A 185 -19.70 -14.28 -3.79
C PRO A 185 -18.66 -15.41 -3.75
N LEU A 186 -18.39 -15.89 -2.54
CA LEU A 186 -17.51 -17.06 -2.34
C LEU A 186 -18.06 -18.27 -3.10
N SER A 187 -17.22 -18.88 -3.89
CA SER A 187 -17.52 -20.11 -4.62
C SER A 187 -16.27 -20.97 -4.74
N ALA A 188 -16.46 -22.29 -4.78
CA ALA A 188 -15.37 -23.21 -5.08
C ALA A 188 -14.91 -22.99 -6.55
N PRO A 189 -13.64 -23.19 -6.87
CA PRO A 189 -13.19 -23.23 -8.25
C PRO A 189 -13.88 -24.39 -8.97
N ASN A 190 -14.35 -24.12 -10.19
CA ASN A 190 -14.92 -25.15 -11.08
C ASN A 190 -13.81 -26.07 -11.60
#